data_feac806e83b2d5662ff28d8b13c0b9de
#
_entry.id   feac806e83b2d5662ff28d8b13c0b9de
#
_cell.length_a   1.000
_cell.length_b   1.000
_cell.length_c   1.000
_cell.angle_alpha   90.00
_cell.angle_beta   90.00
_cell.angle_gamma   90.00
#
_symmetry.space_group_name_H-M   'P 1'
#
loop_
_entity.id
_entity.type
_entity.pdbx_description
1 polymer ?
#
loop_
_entity_poly.entity_id
_entity_poly.type
_entity_poly.pdbx_seq_one_letter_code
_entity_poly.pdbx_strand_id
1 'polypeptide(L)'
;MTMSRSLFFFLTLFALIIALMFRVSLLSERPMHGDEAVNAVKVGELIEGESYKYDPHEYHGPSLNYFSLIASWFFGVDSFVDLNERILRFLPVLFGLLLLILVCMLREALGREGVLFSIIFMSLSPAMIFYSRYFIHELILVFFTICFIIGGYLYLKSQKFYW
;
A
#
# COMPACT_ATOMS: atom_id res chain seq x y z
N MET A 1 9.37 23.08 -22.74
CA MET A 1 10.25 21.95 -23.11
C MET A 1 9.67 20.71 -22.45
N THR A 2 9.16 19.73 -23.21
CA THR A 2 8.54 18.53 -22.62
C THR A 2 9.63 17.47 -22.34
N MET A 3 9.63 16.92 -21.16
CA MET A 3 10.56 15.87 -20.74
C MET A 3 10.55 14.67 -21.71
N SER A 4 11.75 14.17 -22.11
CA SER A 4 11.87 13.00 -22.98
C SER A 4 11.31 11.73 -22.30
N ARG A 5 10.89 10.73 -23.10
CA ARG A 5 10.35 9.46 -22.54
C ARG A 5 11.37 8.71 -21.71
N SER A 6 12.62 8.66 -22.20
CA SER A 6 13.72 7.96 -21.53
C SER A 6 14.06 8.62 -20.19
N LEU A 7 14.13 9.95 -20.15
CA LEU A 7 14.41 10.68 -18.92
C LEU A 7 13.28 10.49 -17.90
N PHE A 8 12.01 10.56 -18.33
CA PHE A 8 10.86 10.29 -17.47
C PHE A 8 10.94 8.88 -16.85
N PHE A 9 11.18 7.87 -17.66
CA PHE A 9 11.30 6.48 -17.19
C PHE A 9 12.42 6.33 -16.17
N PHE A 10 13.59 6.85 -16.48
CA PHE A 10 14.76 6.75 -15.60
C PHE A 10 14.53 7.45 -14.25
N LEU A 11 14.01 8.68 -14.25
CA LEU A 11 13.74 9.44 -13.03
C LEU A 11 12.61 8.80 -12.19
N THR A 12 11.57 8.27 -12.85
CA THR A 12 10.48 7.55 -12.17
C THR A 12 11.01 6.27 -11.51
N LEU A 13 11.80 5.47 -12.23
CA LEU A 13 12.42 4.27 -11.68
C LEU A 13 13.34 4.60 -10.49
N PHE A 14 14.15 5.64 -10.61
CA PHE A 14 15.01 6.08 -9.52
C PHE A 14 14.21 6.51 -8.28
N ALA A 15 13.13 7.28 -8.46
CA ALA A 15 12.26 7.68 -7.36
C ALA A 15 11.55 6.47 -6.71
N LEU A 16 11.15 5.46 -7.49
CA LEU A 16 10.56 4.22 -6.96
C LEU A 16 11.58 3.39 -6.17
N ILE A 17 12.84 3.34 -6.61
CA ILE A 17 13.92 2.68 -5.84
C ILE A 17 14.13 3.38 -4.49
N ILE A 18 14.21 4.70 -4.47
CA ILE A 18 14.30 5.47 -3.24
C ILE A 18 13.08 5.20 -2.34
N ALA A 19 11.88 5.21 -2.91
CA ALA A 19 10.65 4.93 -2.18
C ALA A 19 10.67 3.53 -1.54
N LEU A 20 11.16 2.52 -2.28
CA LEU A 20 11.33 1.17 -1.77
C LEU A 20 12.31 1.15 -0.60
N MET A 21 13.49 1.76 -0.75
CA MET A 21 14.52 1.80 0.29
C MET A 21 13.99 2.39 1.60
N PHE A 22 13.30 3.54 1.54
CA PHE A 22 12.73 4.16 2.75
C PHE A 22 11.62 3.33 3.40
N ARG A 23 10.88 2.54 2.63
CA ARG A 23 9.75 1.75 3.14
C ARG A 23 10.16 0.40 3.72
N VAL A 24 11.17 -0.26 3.16
CA VAL A 24 11.62 -1.58 3.63
C VAL A 24 12.71 -1.53 4.70
N SER A 25 13.40 -0.40 4.84
CA SER A 25 14.49 -0.27 5.82
C SER A 25 13.97 -0.39 7.25
N LEU A 26 14.61 -1.21 8.07
CA LEU A 26 14.39 -1.27 9.52
C LEU A 26 12.90 -1.49 9.92
N LEU A 27 12.18 -2.36 9.20
CA LEU A 27 10.74 -2.61 9.45
C LEU A 27 10.47 -3.23 10.83
N SER A 28 11.41 -3.99 11.38
CA SER A 28 11.30 -4.66 12.68
C SER A 28 11.88 -3.86 13.84
N GLU A 29 12.58 -2.75 13.60
CA GLU A 29 13.24 -1.99 14.67
C GLU A 29 12.26 -1.19 15.55
N ARG A 30 11.15 -0.77 14.99
CA ARG A 30 10.12 -0.06 15.74
C ARG A 30 9.17 -1.06 16.38
N PRO A 31 8.96 -1.03 17.72
CA PRO A 31 7.93 -1.84 18.37
C PRO A 31 6.54 -1.59 17.76
N MET A 32 5.66 -2.59 17.86
CA MET A 32 4.27 -2.43 17.43
C MET A 32 3.57 -1.36 18.26
N HIS A 33 2.82 -0.50 17.62
CA HIS A 33 1.84 0.37 18.27
C HIS A 33 0.60 -0.44 18.67
N GLY A 34 -0.21 0.08 19.61
CA GLY A 34 -1.42 -0.58 20.05
C GLY A 34 -2.34 -1.03 18.91
N ASP A 35 -2.57 -0.15 17.93
CA ASP A 35 -3.43 -0.46 16.76
C ASP A 35 -2.83 -1.59 15.89
N GLU A 36 -1.50 -1.60 15.71
CA GLU A 36 -0.83 -2.69 14.99
C GLU A 36 -0.98 -4.02 15.72
N ALA A 37 -0.84 -3.99 17.06
CA ALA A 37 -0.95 -5.19 17.88
C ALA A 37 -2.37 -5.78 17.85
N VAL A 38 -3.40 -4.94 17.95
CA VAL A 38 -4.81 -5.38 17.82
C VAL A 38 -5.05 -6.03 16.45
N ASN A 39 -4.60 -5.41 15.37
CA ASN A 39 -4.71 -6.00 14.03
C ASN A 39 -3.89 -7.28 13.90
N ALA A 40 -2.70 -7.38 14.52
CA ALA A 40 -1.87 -8.57 14.50
C ALA A 40 -2.55 -9.76 15.19
N VAL A 41 -3.21 -9.54 16.33
CA VAL A 41 -3.99 -10.56 17.03
C VAL A 41 -5.10 -11.10 16.13
N LYS A 42 -5.87 -10.23 15.47
CA LYS A 42 -6.94 -10.65 14.55
C LYS A 42 -6.42 -11.48 13.36
N VAL A 43 -5.25 -11.13 12.83
CA VAL A 43 -4.61 -11.94 11.77
C VAL A 43 -4.19 -13.29 12.33
N GLY A 44 -3.63 -13.32 13.54
CA GLY A 44 -3.25 -14.57 14.21
C GLY A 44 -4.43 -15.51 14.43
N GLU A 45 -5.54 -15.00 14.96
CA GLU A 45 -6.79 -15.76 15.12
C GLU A 45 -7.27 -16.38 13.79
N LEU A 46 -7.21 -15.61 12.70
CA LEU A 46 -7.56 -16.12 11.37
C LEU A 46 -6.60 -17.21 10.87
N ILE A 47 -5.28 -17.10 11.14
CA ILE A 47 -4.30 -18.12 10.79
C ILE A 47 -4.59 -19.43 11.57
N GLU A 48 -5.00 -19.32 12.82
CA GLU A 48 -5.36 -20.45 13.67
C GLU A 48 -6.75 -21.05 13.38
N GLY A 49 -7.42 -20.54 12.34
CA GLY A 49 -8.68 -21.09 11.82
C GLY A 49 -9.94 -20.51 12.44
N GLU A 50 -9.83 -19.44 13.23
CA GLU A 50 -11.00 -18.70 13.69
C GLU A 50 -11.63 -17.90 12.55
N SER A 51 -12.93 -17.62 12.66
CA SER A 51 -13.64 -16.76 11.70
C SER A 51 -13.53 -15.28 12.10
N TYR A 52 -13.37 -14.41 11.10
CA TYR A 52 -13.44 -12.96 11.35
C TYR A 52 -14.77 -12.58 11.96
N LYS A 53 -14.71 -11.86 13.08
CA LYS A 53 -15.87 -11.26 13.74
C LYS A 53 -15.77 -9.74 13.66
N TYR A 54 -16.76 -9.10 13.05
CA TYR A 54 -16.82 -7.65 13.02
C TYR A 54 -17.10 -7.08 14.41
N ASP A 55 -16.25 -6.18 14.86
CA ASP A 55 -16.47 -5.42 16.10
C ASP A 55 -16.89 -3.98 15.74
N PRO A 56 -18.14 -3.57 16.08
CA PRO A 56 -18.61 -2.23 15.81
C PRO A 56 -17.88 -1.14 16.60
N HIS A 57 -17.15 -1.49 17.67
CA HIS A 57 -16.37 -0.54 18.45
C HIS A 57 -15.02 -0.21 17.80
N GLU A 58 -14.52 -1.05 16.91
CA GLU A 58 -13.27 -0.82 16.20
C GLU A 58 -13.45 -0.19 14.82
N TYR A 59 -14.65 -0.15 14.29
CA TYR A 59 -15.06 0.53 13.05
C TYR A 59 -14.28 0.14 11.79
N HIS A 60 -13.55 -0.98 11.78
CA HIS A 60 -12.69 -1.39 10.68
C HIS A 60 -13.25 -2.64 9.98
N GLY A 61 -13.16 -2.61 8.65
CA GLY A 61 -13.55 -3.77 7.84
C GLY A 61 -12.45 -4.84 7.80
N PRO A 62 -12.74 -6.01 7.24
CA PRO A 62 -11.87 -7.18 7.26
C PRO A 62 -10.72 -7.14 6.25
N SER A 63 -10.63 -6.12 5.39
CA SER A 63 -9.72 -6.10 4.23
C SER A 63 -8.24 -6.26 4.62
N LEU A 64 -7.77 -5.54 5.64
CA LEU A 64 -6.40 -5.68 6.13
C LEU A 64 -6.10 -7.12 6.55
N ASN A 65 -7.01 -7.73 7.32
CA ASN A 65 -6.82 -9.06 7.88
C ASN A 65 -6.76 -10.12 6.78
N TYR A 66 -7.69 -10.12 5.82
CA TYR A 66 -7.68 -11.09 4.72
C TYR A 66 -6.52 -10.91 3.75
N PHE A 67 -6.11 -9.67 3.45
CA PHE A 67 -4.90 -9.45 2.66
C PHE A 67 -3.64 -9.93 3.42
N SER A 68 -3.63 -9.80 4.75
CA SER A 68 -2.53 -10.29 5.57
C SER A 68 -2.44 -11.83 5.57
N LEU A 69 -3.56 -12.55 5.49
CA LEU A 69 -3.53 -14.01 5.32
C LEU A 69 -2.81 -14.41 4.03
N ILE A 70 -3.07 -13.70 2.93
CA ILE A 70 -2.38 -13.97 1.66
C ILE A 70 -0.87 -13.72 1.80
N ALA A 71 -0.50 -12.63 2.47
CA ALA A 71 0.90 -12.32 2.75
C ALA A 71 1.54 -13.37 3.68
N SER A 72 0.86 -13.77 4.76
CA SER A 72 1.32 -14.79 5.71
C SER A 72 1.56 -16.13 5.02
N TRP A 73 0.63 -16.56 4.18
CA TRP A 73 0.80 -17.77 3.37
C TRP A 73 2.03 -17.69 2.45
N PHE A 74 2.26 -16.52 1.82
CA PHE A 74 3.44 -16.33 0.95
C PHE A 74 4.77 -16.43 1.72
N PHE A 75 4.79 -16.02 2.99
CA PHE A 75 5.96 -16.11 3.88
C PHE A 75 6.04 -17.43 4.65
N GLY A 76 5.12 -18.38 4.43
CA GLY A 76 5.12 -19.68 5.12
C GLY A 76 4.80 -19.58 6.62
N VAL A 77 3.91 -18.65 7.00
CA VAL A 77 3.45 -18.48 8.38
C VAL A 77 2.27 -19.40 8.62
N ASP A 78 2.44 -20.36 9.52
CA ASP A 78 1.43 -21.38 9.82
C ASP A 78 0.79 -21.19 11.23
N SER A 79 1.34 -20.30 12.05
CA SER A 79 0.84 -20.03 13.40
C SER A 79 1.00 -18.57 13.80
N PHE A 80 0.27 -18.14 14.84
CA PHE A 80 0.38 -16.80 15.38
C PHE A 80 1.80 -16.46 15.87
N VAL A 81 2.50 -17.44 16.42
CA VAL A 81 3.86 -17.28 16.97
C VAL A 81 4.89 -16.93 15.88
N ASP A 82 4.64 -17.33 14.64
CA ASP A 82 5.52 -17.05 13.50
C ASP A 82 5.35 -15.62 12.94
N LEU A 83 4.26 -14.94 13.31
CA LEU A 83 4.03 -13.55 12.91
C LEU A 83 5.05 -12.60 13.56
N ASN A 84 5.52 -11.66 12.77
CA ASN A 84 6.39 -10.59 13.24
C ASN A 84 6.10 -9.28 12.50
N GLU A 85 6.65 -8.18 13.02
CA GLU A 85 6.44 -6.83 12.48
C GLU A 85 6.80 -6.73 11.00
N ARG A 86 7.83 -7.42 10.55
CA ARG A 86 8.29 -7.38 9.15
C ARG A 86 7.26 -7.98 8.21
N ILE A 87 6.69 -9.14 8.57
CA ILE A 87 5.68 -9.84 7.77
C ILE A 87 4.40 -9.00 7.70
N LEU A 88 3.91 -8.51 8.84
CA LEU A 88 2.69 -7.71 8.89
C LEU A 88 2.85 -6.38 8.14
N ARG A 89 3.97 -5.67 8.35
CA ARG A 89 4.26 -4.39 7.69
C ARG A 89 4.60 -4.51 6.22
N PHE A 90 4.87 -5.72 5.72
CA PHE A 90 5.04 -5.96 4.28
C PHE A 90 3.80 -5.52 3.49
N LEU A 91 2.61 -5.76 4.03
CA LEU A 91 1.35 -5.42 3.35
C LEU A 91 1.19 -3.90 3.11
N PRO A 92 1.26 -3.00 4.11
CA PRO A 92 1.23 -1.57 3.87
C PRO A 92 2.41 -1.07 3.00
N VAL A 93 3.59 -1.67 3.09
CA VAL A 93 4.69 -1.36 2.16
C VAL A 93 4.29 -1.66 0.73
N LEU A 94 3.74 -2.84 0.47
CA LEU A 94 3.26 -3.24 -0.87
C LEU A 94 2.22 -2.25 -1.40
N PHE A 95 1.18 -1.94 -0.63
CA PHE A 95 0.14 -0.98 -1.05
C PHE A 95 0.69 0.43 -1.23
N GLY A 96 1.65 0.86 -0.42
CA GLY A 96 2.33 2.14 -0.57
C GLY A 96 3.15 2.26 -1.85
N LEU A 97 3.79 1.17 -2.30
CA LEU A 97 4.50 1.12 -3.57
C LEU A 97 3.53 1.02 -4.76
N LEU A 98 2.49 0.20 -4.64
CA LEU A 98 1.44 0.10 -5.67
C LEU A 98 0.74 1.45 -5.89
N LEU A 99 0.53 2.23 -4.84
CA LEU A 99 -0.04 3.58 -4.93
C LEU A 99 0.83 4.50 -5.79
N LEU A 100 2.16 4.46 -5.65
CA LEU A 100 3.08 5.22 -6.50
C LEU A 100 2.98 4.79 -7.97
N ILE A 101 2.84 3.48 -8.21
CA ILE A 101 2.67 2.94 -9.57
C ILE A 101 1.33 3.39 -10.18
N LEU A 102 0.25 3.41 -9.38
CA LEU A 102 -1.07 3.88 -9.84
C LEU A 102 -1.03 5.34 -10.33
N VAL A 103 -0.24 6.20 -9.70
CA VAL A 103 -0.09 7.60 -10.15
C VAL A 103 0.44 7.68 -11.59
N CYS A 104 1.23 6.71 -12.05
CA CYS A 104 1.68 6.63 -13.44
C CYS A 104 0.52 6.50 -14.43
N MET A 105 -0.62 5.94 -14.04
CA MET A 105 -1.81 5.81 -14.88
C MET A 105 -2.48 7.16 -15.15
N LEU A 106 -2.23 8.16 -14.31
CA LEU A 106 -2.72 9.53 -14.48
C LEU A 106 -1.85 10.38 -15.44
N ARG A 107 -0.89 9.77 -16.13
CA ARG A 107 0.04 10.49 -17.03
C ARG A 107 -0.65 11.32 -18.10
N GLU A 108 -1.82 10.91 -18.58
CA GLU A 108 -2.56 11.67 -19.58
C GLU A 108 -3.27 12.89 -18.99
N ALA A 109 -3.63 12.84 -17.71
CA ALA A 109 -4.26 13.94 -17.00
C ALA A 109 -3.22 14.95 -16.46
N LEU A 110 -2.11 14.46 -15.90
CA LEU A 110 -1.11 15.26 -15.20
C LEU A 110 0.12 15.63 -16.06
N GLY A 111 0.27 14.98 -17.22
CA GLY A 111 1.52 15.06 -17.97
C GLY A 111 2.66 14.27 -17.28
N ARG A 112 3.82 14.15 -17.98
CA ARG A 112 4.99 13.44 -17.44
C ARG A 112 5.59 14.15 -16.23
N GLU A 113 5.72 15.46 -16.31
CA GLU A 113 6.26 16.28 -15.23
C GLU A 113 5.37 16.19 -13.98
N GLY A 114 4.06 16.33 -14.12
CA GLY A 114 3.12 16.23 -13.00
C GLY A 114 3.17 14.85 -12.30
N VAL A 115 3.20 13.77 -13.06
CA VAL A 115 3.37 12.42 -12.51
C VAL A 115 4.70 12.27 -11.78
N LEU A 116 5.81 12.73 -12.38
CA LEU A 116 7.12 12.63 -11.76
C LEU A 116 7.19 13.40 -10.44
N PHE A 117 6.70 14.65 -10.41
CA PHE A 117 6.63 15.42 -9.17
C PHE A 117 5.75 14.73 -8.11
N SER A 118 4.59 14.20 -8.49
CA SER A 118 3.73 13.46 -7.56
C SER A 118 4.45 12.25 -6.96
N ILE A 119 5.15 11.46 -7.78
CA ILE A 119 5.91 10.30 -7.31
C ILE A 119 7.04 10.72 -6.38
N ILE A 120 7.80 11.77 -6.71
CA ILE A 120 8.89 12.28 -5.86
C ILE A 120 8.32 12.73 -4.50
N PHE A 121 7.26 13.55 -4.50
CA PHE A 121 6.64 14.02 -3.25
C PHE A 121 6.14 12.85 -2.39
N MET A 122 5.43 11.89 -2.99
CA MET A 122 4.94 10.73 -2.27
C MET A 122 6.07 9.80 -1.79
N SER A 123 7.18 9.71 -2.55
CA SER A 123 8.35 8.91 -2.17
C SER A 123 9.09 9.47 -0.97
N LEU A 124 9.17 10.80 -0.86
CA LEU A 124 9.94 11.51 0.17
C LEU A 124 9.07 12.04 1.32
N SER A 125 7.74 12.04 1.18
CA SER A 125 6.84 12.51 2.22
C SER A 125 6.96 11.68 3.50
N PRO A 126 7.29 12.30 4.66
CA PRO A 126 7.38 11.60 5.93
C PRO A 126 6.08 10.87 6.30
N ALA A 127 4.92 11.48 6.05
CA ALA A 127 3.62 10.86 6.30
C ALA A 127 3.42 9.63 5.41
N MET A 128 3.68 9.72 4.10
CA MET A 128 3.53 8.58 3.19
C MET A 128 4.50 7.43 3.53
N ILE A 129 5.74 7.76 3.95
CA ILE A 129 6.71 6.76 4.40
C ILE A 129 6.21 6.11 5.69
N PHE A 130 5.77 6.91 6.68
CA PHE A 130 5.29 6.40 7.97
C PHE A 130 4.10 5.47 7.79
N TYR A 131 3.03 5.91 7.12
CA TYR A 131 1.82 5.10 6.92
C TYR A 131 2.06 3.86 6.04
N SER A 132 3.03 3.90 5.11
CA SER A 132 3.45 2.71 4.36
C SER A 132 4.20 1.67 5.21
N ARG A 133 4.55 1.99 6.45
CA ARG A 133 5.28 1.12 7.39
C ARG A 133 4.49 0.88 8.68
N TYR A 134 3.21 1.19 8.65
CA TYR A 134 2.32 1.09 9.79
C TYR A 134 1.18 0.13 9.45
N PHE A 135 1.01 -0.92 10.25
CA PHE A 135 0.09 -2.01 9.94
C PHE A 135 -1.34 -1.64 10.33
N ILE A 136 -1.95 -0.79 9.52
CA ILE A 136 -3.31 -0.27 9.69
C ILE A 136 -4.05 -0.20 8.35
N HIS A 137 -5.35 0.09 8.38
CA HIS A 137 -6.24 0.02 7.22
C HIS A 137 -6.11 1.21 6.25
N GLU A 138 -5.59 2.36 6.70
CA GLU A 138 -5.68 3.65 5.99
C GLU A 138 -5.04 3.63 4.63
N LEU A 139 -3.86 3.00 4.49
CA LEU A 139 -3.16 2.99 3.21
C LEU A 139 -3.87 2.12 2.17
N ILE A 140 -4.50 1.03 2.61
CA ILE A 140 -5.34 0.18 1.76
C ILE A 140 -6.56 0.96 1.29
N LEU A 141 -7.21 1.72 2.18
CA LEU A 141 -8.32 2.59 1.84
C LEU A 141 -7.92 3.63 0.80
N VAL A 142 -6.80 4.32 1.01
CA VAL A 142 -6.27 5.32 0.06
C VAL A 142 -5.99 4.69 -1.30
N PHE A 143 -5.39 3.49 -1.33
CA PHE A 143 -5.11 2.78 -2.57
C PHE A 143 -6.40 2.50 -3.37
N PHE A 144 -7.43 1.93 -2.75
CA PHE A 144 -8.70 1.66 -3.44
C PHE A 144 -9.45 2.93 -3.81
N THR A 145 -9.35 3.99 -3.01
CA THR A 145 -9.90 5.31 -3.36
C THR A 145 -9.27 5.86 -4.64
N ILE A 146 -7.95 5.78 -4.76
CA ILE A 146 -7.25 6.21 -5.99
C ILE A 146 -7.59 5.29 -7.17
N CYS A 147 -7.71 3.98 -6.97
CA CYS A 147 -8.19 3.06 -8.01
C CYS A 147 -9.59 3.49 -8.53
N PHE A 148 -10.50 3.83 -7.62
CA PHE A 148 -11.84 4.29 -7.98
C PHE A 148 -11.81 5.60 -8.77
N ILE A 149 -11.00 6.58 -8.34
CA ILE A 149 -10.82 7.86 -9.03
C ILE A 149 -10.24 7.65 -10.44
N ILE A 150 -9.20 6.83 -10.56
CA ILE A 150 -8.58 6.50 -11.86
C ILE A 150 -9.59 5.78 -12.76
N GLY A 151 -10.32 4.79 -12.24
CA GLY A 151 -11.35 4.07 -12.98
C GLY A 151 -12.44 5.01 -13.50
N GLY A 152 -12.94 5.91 -12.65
CA GLY A 152 -13.90 6.95 -13.04
C GLY A 152 -13.35 7.89 -14.12
N TYR A 153 -12.12 8.35 -13.99
CA TYR A 153 -11.45 9.20 -14.98
C TYR A 153 -11.35 8.49 -16.35
N LEU A 154 -10.88 7.24 -16.35
CA LEU A 154 -10.72 6.45 -17.59
C LEU A 154 -12.06 6.15 -18.23
N TYR A 155 -13.10 5.86 -17.44
CA TYR A 155 -14.46 5.67 -17.93
C TYR A 155 -15.01 6.92 -18.60
N LEU A 156 -14.93 8.08 -17.94
CA LEU A 156 -15.40 9.36 -18.50
C LEU A 156 -14.68 9.72 -19.79
N LYS A 157 -13.40 9.37 -19.90
CA LYS A 157 -12.59 9.62 -21.07
C LYS A 157 -12.92 8.68 -22.23
N SER A 158 -13.10 7.40 -21.99
CA SER A 158 -13.32 6.38 -23.02
C SER A 158 -14.80 6.12 -23.29
N GLN A 159 -15.68 6.43 -22.36
CA GLN A 159 -17.09 6.03 -22.30
C GLN A 159 -17.31 4.53 -22.52
N LYS A 160 -16.29 3.72 -22.21
CA LYS A 160 -16.34 2.25 -22.33
C LYS A 160 -16.21 1.64 -20.95
N PHE A 161 -17.17 0.80 -20.58
CA PHE A 161 -17.04 -0.11 -19.46
C PHE A 161 -16.17 -1.30 -19.90
N TYR A 162 -15.05 -1.50 -19.26
CA TYR A 162 -14.28 -2.73 -19.40
C TYR A 162 -14.64 -3.61 -18.19
N TRP A 163 -15.48 -4.58 -18.44
CA TRP A 163 -15.82 -5.66 -17.49
C TRP A 163 -14.83 -6.80 -17.67
#